data_f28f5c92af6141dedc757c3816dc51a3
#
_entry.id   f28f5c92af6141dedc757c3816dc51a3
#
_cell.length_a   1.000
_cell.length_b   1.000
_cell.length_c   1.000
_cell.angle_alpha   90.00
_cell.angle_beta   90.00
_cell.angle_gamma   90.00
#
_symmetry.space_group_name_H-M   'P 1'
#
loop_
_entity.id
_entity.type
_entity.pdbx_description
1 polymer ?
#
loop_
_entity_poly.entity_id
_entity_poly.type
_entity_poly.pdbx_seq_one_letter_code
_entity_poly.pdbx_strand_id
1 'polypeptide(L)'
;MKAITRILALAMASCLMLAACEKEDGASKNTVTVNGVTYENVVASVDDSRNGLWFNFVLTEDGKTTASALIDDGIALEKTLKYGVDEGNGGYGDWMCLSVEYPDEKIYSVEPKSGTQTIKKQDGGYSVVIDGKDDNGKDFKMNLVAKIVKL
;
A
#
# COMPACT_ATOMS: atom_id res chain seq x y z
N MET A 1 2.36 21.07 52.43
CA MET A 1 3.18 20.12 51.65
C MET A 1 2.45 18.83 51.21
N LYS A 2 1.28 18.46 51.75
CA LYS A 2 0.56 17.23 51.32
C LYS A 2 -0.33 17.39 50.06
N ALA A 3 -0.68 18.60 49.67
CA ALA A 3 -1.56 18.86 48.50
C ALA A 3 -0.82 18.84 47.16
N ILE A 4 0.44 19.29 47.15
CA ILE A 4 1.24 19.36 45.91
C ILE A 4 1.62 17.96 45.39
N THR A 5 1.88 17.01 46.30
CA THR A 5 2.25 15.64 45.96
C THR A 5 1.08 14.87 45.29
N ARG A 6 -0.17 15.21 45.65
CA ARG A 6 -1.36 14.54 45.06
C ARG A 6 -1.67 15.04 43.64
N ILE A 7 -1.38 16.32 43.36
CA ILE A 7 -1.59 16.89 42.01
C ILE A 7 -0.55 16.34 41.04
N LEU A 8 0.71 16.15 41.49
CA LEU A 8 1.74 15.55 40.65
C LEU A 8 1.46 14.08 40.28
N ALA A 9 0.89 13.33 41.25
CA ALA A 9 0.52 11.93 41.00
C ALA A 9 -0.63 11.79 39.99
N LEU A 10 -1.59 12.74 40.01
CA LEU A 10 -2.70 12.75 39.06
C LEU A 10 -2.25 13.14 37.64
N ALA A 11 -1.30 14.08 37.54
CA ALA A 11 -0.73 14.48 36.23
C ALA A 11 0.09 13.35 35.58
N MET A 12 0.82 12.57 36.39
CA MET A 12 1.54 11.41 35.84
C MET A 12 0.62 10.26 35.42
N ALA A 13 -0.50 10.06 36.12
CA ALA A 13 -1.47 9.03 35.72
C ALA A 13 -2.19 9.38 34.42
N SER A 14 -2.47 10.65 34.15
CA SER A 14 -3.08 11.09 32.91
C SER A 14 -2.12 11.01 31.72
N CYS A 15 -0.81 11.24 31.92
CA CYS A 15 0.19 11.05 30.88
C CYS A 15 0.40 9.55 30.55
N LEU A 16 0.28 8.65 31.50
CA LEU A 16 0.38 7.20 31.27
C LEU A 16 -0.83 6.63 30.52
N MET A 17 -2.02 7.23 30.67
CA MET A 17 -3.20 6.82 29.91
C MET A 17 -3.16 7.32 28.45
N LEU A 18 -2.52 8.44 28.18
CA LEU A 18 -2.30 8.92 26.80
C LEU A 18 -1.26 8.07 26.06
N ALA A 19 -0.24 7.57 26.75
CA ALA A 19 0.74 6.65 26.16
C ALA A 19 0.18 5.24 25.90
N ALA A 20 -0.90 4.84 26.58
CA ALA A 20 -1.57 3.55 26.31
C ALA A 20 -2.57 3.61 25.15
N CYS A 21 -3.02 4.79 24.74
CA CYS A 21 -3.84 4.98 23.52
C CYS A 21 -3.02 5.07 22.24
N GLU A 22 -1.72 5.30 22.30
CA GLU A 22 -0.84 5.33 21.13
C GLU A 22 -0.33 3.94 20.70
N LYS A 23 -0.76 2.86 21.33
CA LYS A 23 -0.31 1.49 20.99
C LYS A 23 -1.26 0.69 20.12
N GLU A 24 -2.35 1.25 19.65
CA GLU A 24 -3.25 0.54 18.71
C GLU A 24 -3.15 1.00 17.27
N ASP A 25 -2.40 2.03 16.92
CA ASP A 25 -2.18 2.44 15.53
C ASP A 25 -0.77 2.11 15.03
N GLY A 26 -0.34 0.87 15.24
CA GLY A 26 0.73 0.25 14.46
C GLY A 26 0.28 -0.17 13.06
N ALA A 27 -0.80 0.40 12.53
CA ALA A 27 -1.13 0.28 11.12
C ALA A 27 -0.03 1.01 10.35
N SER A 28 0.88 0.23 9.74
CA SER A 28 1.88 0.78 8.83
C SER A 28 1.11 1.64 7.82
N LYS A 29 1.46 2.94 7.75
CA LYS A 29 0.83 3.84 6.79
C LYS A 29 0.96 3.24 5.41
N ASN A 30 -0.16 3.09 4.70
CA ASN A 30 -0.13 2.68 3.31
C ASN A 30 0.68 3.71 2.51
N THR A 31 1.68 3.25 1.78
CA THR A 31 2.54 4.10 0.97
C THR A 31 2.68 3.57 -0.45
N VAL A 32 2.73 4.48 -1.41
CA VAL A 32 3.04 4.21 -2.81
C VAL A 32 4.09 5.21 -3.27
N THR A 33 5.19 4.72 -3.84
CA THR A 33 6.21 5.55 -4.49
C THR A 33 6.23 5.25 -5.97
N VAL A 34 5.98 6.26 -6.78
CA VAL A 34 5.95 6.15 -8.24
C VAL A 34 6.37 7.48 -8.86
N ASN A 35 7.09 7.44 -9.98
CA ASN A 35 7.59 8.63 -10.68
C ASN A 35 8.44 9.58 -9.79
N GLY A 36 9.08 9.04 -8.74
CA GLY A 36 9.87 9.83 -7.79
C GLY A 36 9.04 10.58 -6.74
N VAL A 37 7.74 10.32 -6.65
CA VAL A 37 6.83 10.88 -5.65
C VAL A 37 6.39 9.78 -4.70
N THR A 38 6.47 10.02 -3.40
CA THR A 38 5.92 9.13 -2.38
C THR A 38 4.60 9.69 -1.86
N TYR A 39 3.56 8.89 -1.99
CA TYR A 39 2.23 9.14 -1.44
C TYR A 39 2.09 8.38 -0.12
N GLU A 40 1.66 9.07 0.92
CA GLU A 40 1.38 8.49 2.24
C GLU A 40 -0.13 8.44 2.50
N ASN A 41 -0.54 7.58 3.44
CA ASN A 41 -1.94 7.40 3.81
C ASN A 41 -2.84 6.99 2.62
N VAL A 42 -2.28 6.25 1.68
CA VAL A 42 -3.00 5.78 0.50
C VAL A 42 -4.20 4.93 0.91
N VAL A 43 -5.38 5.24 0.36
CA VAL A 43 -6.55 4.38 0.50
C VAL A 43 -6.53 3.36 -0.63
N ALA A 44 -6.46 2.08 -0.28
CA ALA A 44 -6.38 0.99 -1.24
C ALA A 44 -7.58 0.05 -1.08
N SER A 45 -8.20 -0.30 -2.19
CA SER A 45 -9.26 -1.30 -2.27
C SER A 45 -8.98 -2.30 -3.38
N VAL A 46 -9.59 -3.47 -3.29
CA VAL A 46 -9.45 -4.54 -4.28
C VAL A 46 -10.79 -5.23 -4.48
N ASP A 47 -11.15 -5.46 -5.74
CA ASP A 47 -12.24 -6.35 -6.12
C ASP A 47 -11.64 -7.70 -6.51
N ASP A 48 -11.97 -8.75 -5.75
CA ASP A 48 -11.56 -10.14 -5.97
C ASP A 48 -12.71 -11.03 -6.43
N SER A 49 -13.84 -10.43 -6.82
CA SER A 49 -15.06 -11.16 -7.26
C SER A 49 -14.99 -11.61 -8.74
N ARG A 50 -13.99 -11.14 -9.49
CA ARG A 50 -13.77 -11.41 -10.91
C ARG A 50 -12.54 -12.29 -11.11
N ASN A 51 -12.28 -12.66 -12.37
CA ASN A 51 -11.00 -13.27 -12.72
C ASN A 51 -9.89 -12.23 -12.54
N GLY A 52 -9.03 -12.42 -11.54
CA GLY A 52 -7.96 -11.50 -11.18
C GLY A 52 -8.27 -10.59 -10.00
N LEU A 53 -7.27 -9.80 -9.60
CA LEU A 53 -7.36 -8.79 -8.55
C LEU A 53 -7.37 -7.40 -9.20
N TRP A 54 -8.47 -6.67 -8.98
CA TRP A 54 -8.63 -5.30 -9.46
C TRP A 54 -8.36 -4.32 -8.33
N PHE A 55 -7.18 -3.73 -8.31
CA PHE A 55 -6.81 -2.76 -7.30
C PHE A 55 -7.19 -1.35 -7.72
N ASN A 56 -7.69 -0.57 -6.74
CA ASN A 56 -7.93 0.86 -6.88
C ASN A 56 -7.28 1.59 -5.71
N PHE A 57 -6.63 2.71 -6.01
CA PHE A 57 -5.88 3.52 -5.06
C PHE A 57 -6.33 4.97 -5.13
N VAL A 58 -6.54 5.59 -3.98
CA VAL A 58 -6.62 7.05 -3.83
C VAL A 58 -5.29 7.50 -3.25
N LEU A 59 -4.49 8.20 -4.06
CA LEU A 59 -3.11 8.54 -3.73
C LEU A 59 -3.00 9.84 -2.95
N THR A 60 -3.93 10.79 -3.15
CA THR A 60 -3.94 12.09 -2.46
C THR A 60 -5.19 12.24 -1.59
N GLU A 61 -5.08 13.01 -0.50
CA GLU A 61 -6.18 13.23 0.45
C GLU A 61 -7.40 13.91 -0.20
N ASP A 62 -7.16 14.76 -1.20
CA ASP A 62 -8.24 15.42 -1.96
C ASP A 62 -8.90 14.51 -3.01
N GLY A 63 -8.44 13.27 -3.15
CA GLY A 63 -8.96 12.28 -4.07
C GLY A 63 -8.71 12.56 -5.56
N LYS A 64 -7.90 13.57 -5.89
CA LYS A 64 -7.69 13.99 -7.28
C LYS A 64 -6.63 13.20 -8.02
N THR A 65 -5.71 12.55 -7.30
CA THR A 65 -4.75 11.64 -7.91
C THR A 65 -5.13 10.23 -7.50
N THR A 66 -5.48 9.42 -8.48
CA THR A 66 -5.88 8.03 -8.29
C THR A 66 -4.98 7.10 -9.08
N ALA A 67 -5.04 5.82 -8.78
CA ALA A 67 -4.39 4.81 -9.59
C ALA A 67 -5.19 3.52 -9.59
N SER A 68 -4.96 2.70 -10.60
CA SER A 68 -5.54 1.37 -10.71
C SER A 68 -4.52 0.37 -11.21
N ALA A 69 -4.69 -0.88 -10.84
CA ALA A 69 -3.91 -1.98 -11.36
C ALA A 69 -4.76 -3.25 -11.46
N LEU A 70 -4.53 -4.04 -12.48
CA LEU A 70 -5.10 -5.37 -12.64
C LEU A 70 -3.99 -6.39 -12.56
N ILE A 71 -4.22 -7.46 -11.81
CA ILE A 71 -3.41 -8.67 -11.82
C ILE A 71 -4.34 -9.82 -12.22
N ASP A 72 -4.05 -10.44 -13.36
CA ASP A 72 -4.88 -11.48 -13.95
C ASP A 72 -4.91 -12.79 -13.14
N ASP A 73 -5.79 -13.68 -13.56
CA ASP A 73 -5.99 -15.01 -12.97
C ASP A 73 -4.70 -15.85 -13.01
N GLY A 74 -4.45 -16.63 -11.98
CA GLY A 74 -3.22 -17.43 -11.85
C GLY A 74 -2.12 -16.78 -11.03
N ILE A 75 -2.46 -15.71 -10.32
CA ILE A 75 -1.56 -14.91 -9.49
C ILE A 75 -0.78 -15.79 -8.52
N ALA A 76 0.52 -15.61 -8.49
CA ALA A 76 1.39 -16.20 -7.49
C ALA A 76 1.23 -15.48 -6.14
N LEU A 77 0.08 -15.69 -5.47
CA LEU A 77 -0.11 -15.24 -4.10
C LEU A 77 0.83 -15.97 -3.16
N GLU A 78 1.18 -15.33 -2.05
CA GLU A 78 2.05 -15.86 -0.99
C GLU A 78 3.51 -16.12 -1.44
N LYS A 79 3.85 -15.81 -2.68
CA LYS A 79 5.20 -15.93 -3.23
C LYS A 79 5.81 -14.54 -3.44
N THR A 80 7.14 -14.50 -3.35
CA THR A 80 7.90 -13.32 -3.75
C THR A 80 8.37 -13.51 -5.19
N LEU A 81 7.84 -12.67 -6.09
CA LEU A 81 8.25 -12.60 -7.49
C LEU A 81 9.42 -11.62 -7.65
N LYS A 82 10.32 -11.91 -8.59
CA LYS A 82 11.42 -11.02 -8.95
C LYS A 82 11.20 -10.45 -10.34
N TYR A 83 11.16 -9.13 -10.44
CA TYR A 83 11.07 -8.44 -11.73
C TYR A 83 12.34 -8.62 -12.55
N GLY A 84 12.19 -8.72 -13.86
CA GLY A 84 13.32 -8.85 -14.79
C GLY A 84 13.94 -10.24 -14.86
N VAL A 85 13.36 -11.23 -14.17
CA VAL A 85 13.77 -12.63 -14.28
C VAL A 85 12.68 -13.39 -15.05
N ASP A 86 13.05 -14.00 -16.15
CA ASP A 86 12.18 -14.90 -16.90
C ASP A 86 12.12 -16.25 -16.16
N GLU A 87 11.13 -16.42 -15.29
CA GLU A 87 10.91 -17.67 -14.55
C GLU A 87 10.16 -18.73 -15.39
N GLY A 88 10.08 -18.55 -16.72
CA GLY A 88 9.54 -19.55 -17.64
C GLY A 88 8.02 -19.72 -17.63
N ASN A 89 7.31 -19.06 -16.76
CA ASN A 89 5.85 -18.99 -16.68
C ASN A 89 5.34 -17.54 -16.76
N GLY A 90 6.18 -16.63 -17.25
CA GLY A 90 5.92 -15.20 -17.27
C GLY A 90 4.81 -14.84 -18.26
N GLY A 91 3.58 -15.05 -17.85
CA GLY A 91 2.50 -14.24 -18.36
C GLY A 91 2.65 -12.83 -17.78
N TYR A 92 2.48 -11.81 -18.59
CA TYR A 92 2.41 -10.40 -18.18
C TYR A 92 1.34 -10.12 -17.09
N GLY A 93 0.53 -11.11 -16.72
CA GLY A 93 -0.51 -11.04 -15.72
C GLY A 93 -0.05 -11.06 -14.26
N ASP A 94 1.18 -11.50 -13.99
CA ASP A 94 1.65 -11.69 -12.59
C ASP A 94 2.23 -10.41 -11.98
N TRP A 95 2.45 -9.36 -12.77
CA TRP A 95 3.16 -8.16 -12.36
C TRP A 95 2.24 -6.96 -12.21
N MET A 96 2.44 -6.17 -11.15
CA MET A 96 1.68 -4.95 -10.95
C MET A 96 2.13 -3.86 -11.92
N CYS A 97 1.27 -3.54 -12.91
CA CYS A 97 1.39 -2.33 -13.70
C CYS A 97 0.39 -1.31 -13.16
N LEU A 98 0.87 -0.14 -12.79
CA LEU A 98 0.06 0.91 -12.18
C LEU A 98 -0.31 1.96 -13.21
N SER A 99 -1.60 2.19 -13.44
CA SER A 99 -2.12 3.32 -14.20
C SER A 99 -2.47 4.44 -13.23
N VAL A 100 -1.70 5.53 -13.27
CA VAL A 100 -1.88 6.70 -12.40
C VAL A 100 -2.61 7.78 -13.19
N GLU A 101 -3.73 8.27 -12.66
CA GLU A 101 -4.53 9.36 -13.19
C GLU A 101 -4.30 10.62 -12.35
N TYR A 102 -3.89 11.70 -13.00
CA TYR A 102 -3.62 13.01 -12.40
C TYR A 102 -4.78 13.99 -12.61
N PRO A 103 -4.85 15.09 -11.83
CA PRO A 103 -5.92 16.08 -11.93
C PRO A 103 -6.08 16.75 -13.29
N ASP A 104 -5.04 16.73 -14.12
CA ASP A 104 -5.05 17.25 -15.49
C ASP A 104 -5.49 16.22 -16.55
N GLU A 105 -6.15 15.16 -16.10
CA GLU A 105 -6.65 14.04 -16.93
C GLU A 105 -5.56 13.24 -17.65
N LYS A 106 -4.30 13.44 -17.28
CA LYS A 106 -3.21 12.63 -17.82
C LYS A 106 -3.12 11.29 -17.08
N ILE A 107 -3.01 10.23 -17.86
CA ILE A 107 -2.82 8.88 -17.37
C ILE A 107 -1.41 8.42 -17.71
N TYR A 108 -0.69 7.93 -16.71
CA TYR A 108 0.62 7.34 -16.88
C TYR A 108 0.62 5.91 -16.37
N SER A 109 1.02 4.98 -17.24
CA SER A 109 1.27 3.60 -16.84
C SER A 109 2.72 3.45 -16.43
N VAL A 110 2.94 2.88 -15.26
CA VAL A 110 4.26 2.65 -14.67
C VAL A 110 4.34 1.21 -14.21
N GLU A 111 5.40 0.54 -14.57
CA GLU A 111 5.68 -0.82 -14.12
C GLU A 111 7.11 -0.93 -13.61
N PRO A 112 7.38 -1.76 -12.60
CA PRO A 112 8.74 -2.03 -12.16
C PRO A 112 9.46 -2.90 -13.20
N LYS A 113 10.73 -2.60 -13.41
CA LYS A 113 11.64 -3.39 -14.28
C LYS A 113 12.64 -4.21 -13.45
N SER A 114 12.78 -3.91 -12.18
CA SER A 114 13.64 -4.65 -11.27
C SER A 114 13.06 -4.64 -9.87
N GLY A 115 13.51 -5.55 -9.01
CA GLY A 115 13.09 -5.65 -7.62
C GLY A 115 12.17 -6.84 -7.36
N THR A 116 11.32 -6.72 -6.38
CA THR A 116 10.46 -7.81 -5.91
C THR A 116 9.03 -7.36 -5.67
N GLN A 117 8.09 -8.30 -5.81
CA GLN A 117 6.68 -8.15 -5.51
C GLN A 117 6.21 -9.30 -4.62
N THR A 118 5.48 -9.00 -3.58
CA THR A 118 4.80 -10.00 -2.74
C THR A 118 3.37 -9.54 -2.47
N ILE A 119 2.39 -10.38 -2.81
CA ILE A 119 0.98 -10.16 -2.53
C ILE A 119 0.48 -11.31 -1.67
N LYS A 120 -0.11 -11.00 -0.51
CA LYS A 120 -0.62 -11.98 0.43
C LYS A 120 -2.08 -11.72 0.74
N LYS A 121 -2.89 -12.78 0.71
CA LYS A 121 -4.26 -12.69 1.22
C LYS A 121 -4.23 -12.62 2.74
N GLN A 122 -5.07 -11.76 3.29
CA GLN A 122 -5.26 -11.64 4.74
C GLN A 122 -6.74 -11.40 5.05
N ASP A 123 -7.10 -11.36 6.33
CA ASP A 123 -8.48 -11.13 6.72
C ASP A 123 -8.98 -9.78 6.21
N GLY A 124 -10.06 -9.84 5.42
CA GLY A 124 -10.70 -8.66 4.83
C GLY A 124 -9.93 -7.97 3.70
N GLY A 125 -8.83 -8.54 3.17
CA GLY A 125 -8.08 -7.87 2.11
C GLY A 125 -6.83 -8.58 1.63
N TYR A 126 -5.92 -7.76 1.10
CA TYR A 126 -4.63 -8.20 0.59
C TYR A 126 -3.53 -7.24 1.03
N SER A 127 -2.41 -7.77 1.52
CA SER A 127 -1.20 -6.97 1.68
C SER A 127 -0.39 -6.98 0.38
N VAL A 128 0.14 -5.83 0.00
CA VAL A 128 0.98 -5.64 -1.18
C VAL A 128 2.29 -5.01 -0.76
N VAL A 129 3.39 -5.69 -1.04
CA VAL A 129 4.74 -5.18 -0.83
C VAL A 129 5.49 -5.26 -2.15
N ILE A 130 5.92 -4.11 -2.64
CA ILE A 130 6.77 -4.00 -3.83
C ILE A 130 7.98 -3.14 -3.46
N ASP A 131 9.17 -3.60 -3.82
CA ASP A 131 10.41 -2.83 -3.72
C ASP A 131 11.19 -3.00 -5.02
N GLY A 132 11.12 -1.97 -5.87
CA GLY A 132 11.67 -2.03 -7.21
C GLY A 132 11.98 -0.67 -7.80
N LYS A 133 12.37 -0.70 -9.08
CA LYS A 133 12.64 0.49 -9.89
C LYS A 133 11.97 0.37 -11.25
N ASP A 134 11.50 1.50 -11.78
CA ASP A 134 10.94 1.62 -13.11
C ASP A 134 12.02 1.66 -14.22
N ASP A 135 11.59 1.85 -15.48
CA ASP A 135 12.47 1.98 -16.66
C ASP A 135 13.49 3.11 -16.55
N ASN A 136 13.17 4.14 -15.81
CA ASN A 136 14.02 5.32 -15.63
C ASN A 136 14.93 5.20 -14.40
N GLY A 137 14.93 4.05 -13.73
CA GLY A 137 15.66 3.81 -12.51
C GLY A 137 15.10 4.52 -11.27
N LYS A 138 13.89 5.08 -11.36
CA LYS A 138 13.20 5.67 -10.22
C LYS A 138 12.58 4.58 -9.35
N ASP A 139 12.46 4.88 -8.07
CA ASP A 139 11.82 3.97 -7.13
C ASP A 139 10.34 3.71 -7.50
N PHE A 140 9.98 2.43 -7.55
CA PHE A 140 8.63 1.93 -7.63
C PHE A 140 8.39 1.07 -6.39
N LYS A 141 7.71 1.61 -5.39
CA LYS A 141 7.53 0.94 -4.10
C LYS A 141 6.09 0.99 -3.66
N MET A 142 5.63 -0.10 -3.05
CA MET A 142 4.35 -0.17 -2.36
C MET A 142 4.52 -0.89 -1.04
N ASN A 143 3.89 -0.37 -0.01
CA ASN A 143 3.70 -1.06 1.26
C ASN A 143 2.31 -0.70 1.75
N LEU A 144 1.34 -1.58 1.50
CA LEU A 144 -0.05 -1.26 1.77
C LEU A 144 -0.90 -2.50 2.05
N VAL A 145 -2.06 -2.24 2.61
CA VAL A 145 -3.16 -3.19 2.75
C VAL A 145 -4.36 -2.66 1.96
N ALA A 146 -4.80 -3.43 0.96
CA ALA A 146 -6.01 -3.15 0.19
C ALA A 146 -7.19 -3.92 0.80
N LYS A 147 -8.29 -3.21 1.08
CA LYS A 147 -9.52 -3.82 1.60
C LYS A 147 -10.37 -4.38 0.46
N ILE A 148 -10.95 -5.58 0.66
CA ILE A 148 -11.88 -6.14 -0.31
C ILE A 148 -13.13 -5.28 -0.36
N VAL A 149 -13.50 -4.88 -1.57
CA VAL A 149 -14.78 -4.23 -1.91
C VAL A 149 -15.42 -5.03 -3.04
N LYS A 150 -16.73 -5.30 -2.92
CA LYS A 150 -17.49 -5.91 -4.01
C LYS A 150 -18.18 -4.78 -4.76
N LEU A 151 -17.86 -4.63 -6.02
CA LEU A 151 -18.49 -3.68 -6.94
C LEU A 151 -19.74 -4.26 -7.56
#